data_68be529a571aeb8dc6b8c1aa9bbabb7a
#
_entry.id   68be529a571aeb8dc6b8c1aa9bbabb7a
#
_cell.length_a   1.000
_cell.length_b   1.000
_cell.length_c   1.000
_cell.angle_alpha   90.00
_cell.angle_beta   90.00
_cell.angle_gamma   90.00
#
_symmetry.space_group_name_H-M   'P 1'
#
loop_
_entity.id
_entity.type
_entity.pdbx_description
1 polymer ?
#
loop_
_entity_poly.entity_id
_entity_poly.type
_entity_poly.pdbx_seq_one_letter_code
_entity_poly.pdbx_strand_id
1 'polypeptide(L)'
;MLLACLNFGCQDSSHKSGRWQPVRQADWKTRFHDVFFFDKKNGWAVGNNEGSSLEEEISSVIVATQDGGKSWHPQESRTPYALKKVQFTTVNSGWIVGDNGLVLFTNDSGYNWQSHSIDTFNNLYDVYFINPQIGWIVGDYGLARYTNNGGETWKSTNEKFREHALRGVFFLDSQTGWIVTYEGYIYQTLDGGQNWTRKRPVGYELTSVYFIDRQNGWITGNKRTILRSQDGGESWKYITEGSNERHETSYGQRLKTGDEPLHSFILFEMSFVSDQTGWIVGDLGVILKTEDGGNSWQHLRGGHRQIPGGDVVLQGVHFVNNQEGWAVGEFGTILHTQDGGHNWMLQSEPCYLLSDLSFVSTKIGYVVGDRGQIYITKDSGKSWQSQNSGTMECFMSAYFFDEETGWATAEWGTILHTQDGGRNWQSQNIDTKNALLRIFFLNKERGWVTGNSGEILKTEDGGNSWQHQSSGTNRDLFGLHFVNEKQGWAVGDGGLILHTQDGGQDWKIQKRIGERWLYSVYFVDEKKGWVVGIDGLILHTQDGGKKWGVQPTRLKNFLKDVFFLDSNEGWVVGGEGVVLHTLDGGKTWRPEPTNSTYNLNAISMVDRHNGWIVGDLGLILKYLPNLKPKM
;
A
#
# COMPACT_ATOMS: atom_id res chain seq x y z
N MET A 1 -13.07 -6.68 24.79
CA MET A 1 -13.51 -7.34 26.05
C MET A 1 -13.90 -8.77 25.74
N LEU A 2 -13.29 -9.73 26.46
CA LEU A 2 -13.44 -11.18 26.41
C LEU A 2 -12.80 -11.93 25.24
N LEU A 3 -11.49 -12.24 25.43
CA LEU A 3 -10.83 -13.43 24.90
C LEU A 3 -11.65 -14.68 25.32
N ALA A 4 -12.22 -15.37 24.36
CA ALA A 4 -12.71 -16.72 24.56
C ALA A 4 -11.51 -17.69 24.47
N CYS A 5 -10.85 -17.92 25.62
CA CYS A 5 -9.94 -19.06 25.77
C CYS A 5 -10.77 -20.34 25.69
N LEU A 6 -10.75 -21.01 24.55
CA LEU A 6 -11.14 -22.42 24.47
C LEU A 6 -10.03 -23.27 25.08
N ASN A 7 -10.23 -23.66 26.35
CA ASN A 7 -9.46 -24.69 27.03
C ASN A 7 -9.59 -26.01 26.29
N PHE A 8 -8.57 -26.42 25.55
CA PHE A 8 -8.38 -27.79 25.14
C PHE A 8 -7.42 -28.48 26.12
N GLY A 9 -7.99 -29.28 26.98
CA GLY A 9 -7.25 -30.17 27.85
C GLY A 9 -6.59 -31.32 27.11
N CYS A 10 -5.48 -31.78 27.67
CA CYS A 10 -4.51 -32.82 27.31
C CYS A 10 -3.32 -32.33 26.50
N GLN A 11 -2.30 -31.88 27.24
CA GLN A 11 -0.95 -31.75 26.73
C GLN A 11 -0.36 -33.12 26.40
N ASP A 12 -0.30 -33.44 25.11
CA ASP A 12 0.61 -34.46 24.62
C ASP A 12 1.99 -33.82 24.48
N SER A 13 2.90 -34.20 25.39
CA SER A 13 4.21 -33.55 25.61
C SER A 13 5.24 -33.74 24.47
N SER A 14 4.84 -34.35 23.34
CA SER A 14 5.70 -34.63 22.19
C SER A 14 5.61 -33.61 21.05
N HIS A 15 4.60 -32.73 21.07
CA HIS A 15 4.36 -31.75 20.00
C HIS A 15 4.87 -30.38 20.39
N LYS A 16 6.03 -29.99 19.88
CA LYS A 16 6.53 -28.63 19.94
C LYS A 16 6.06 -27.90 18.68
N SER A 17 4.89 -27.25 18.75
CA SER A 17 4.43 -26.32 17.73
C SER A 17 5.42 -25.15 17.62
N GLY A 18 5.82 -24.80 16.40
CA GLY A 18 6.47 -23.54 16.10
C GLY A 18 5.51 -22.36 16.26
N ARG A 19 6.02 -21.17 16.06
CA ARG A 19 5.20 -19.96 15.97
C ARG A 19 5.55 -19.18 14.71
N TRP A 20 4.57 -18.49 14.16
CA TRP A 20 4.73 -17.58 13.04
C TRP A 20 4.90 -16.15 13.58
N GLN A 21 5.93 -15.45 13.09
CA GLN A 21 6.21 -14.08 13.51
C GLN A 21 6.24 -13.17 12.28
N PRO A 22 5.56 -12.01 12.32
CA PRO A 22 5.68 -10.98 11.29
C PRO A 22 7.15 -10.57 11.13
N VAL A 23 7.66 -10.63 9.90
CA VAL A 23 8.96 -10.09 9.49
C VAL A 23 8.79 -8.89 8.58
N ARG A 24 7.58 -8.70 8.05
CA ARG A 24 7.12 -7.53 7.34
C ARG A 24 5.62 -7.39 7.54
N GLN A 25 5.18 -6.19 7.83
CA GLN A 25 3.78 -5.80 7.85
C GLN A 25 3.72 -4.34 7.43
N ALA A 26 3.01 -4.03 6.34
CA ALA A 26 2.81 -2.66 5.93
C ALA A 26 1.86 -1.96 6.90
N ASP A 27 2.11 -0.69 7.14
CA ASP A 27 1.22 0.15 7.93
C ASP A 27 0.15 0.79 7.04
N TRP A 28 -0.88 -0.01 6.71
CA TRP A 28 -2.00 0.42 5.88
C TRP A 28 -2.96 1.38 6.58
N LYS A 29 -2.87 1.48 7.91
CA LYS A 29 -3.73 2.35 8.72
C LYS A 29 -3.24 3.79 8.72
N THR A 30 -1.97 4.02 8.42
CA THR A 30 -1.41 5.36 8.45
C THR A 30 -1.83 6.16 7.24
N ARG A 31 -2.39 7.34 7.50
CA ARG A 31 -2.60 8.41 6.54
C ARG A 31 -1.71 9.57 6.93
N PHE A 32 -0.66 9.84 6.15
CA PHE A 32 0.13 11.05 6.32
C PHE A 32 -0.58 12.23 5.67
N HIS A 33 -0.74 13.30 6.44
CA HIS A 33 -1.37 14.54 5.99
C HIS A 33 -0.37 15.57 5.52
N ASP A 34 0.83 15.58 6.11
CA ASP A 34 1.86 16.55 5.77
C ASP A 34 3.28 16.02 5.97
N VAL A 35 4.22 16.62 5.22
CA VAL A 35 5.65 16.35 5.32
C VAL A 35 6.44 17.65 5.26
N PHE A 36 7.42 17.79 6.14
CA PHE A 36 8.32 18.92 6.18
C PHE A 36 9.77 18.46 6.26
N PHE A 37 10.64 19.04 5.44
CA PHE A 37 12.09 18.84 5.50
C PHE A 37 12.78 20.16 5.78
N PHE A 38 13.53 20.24 6.88
CA PHE A 38 14.32 21.41 7.20
C PHE A 38 15.54 21.52 6.28
N ASP A 39 16.12 20.38 5.91
CA ASP A 39 17.22 20.23 4.96
C ASP A 39 17.13 18.86 4.26
N LYS A 40 18.14 18.48 3.46
CA LYS A 40 18.18 17.20 2.74
C LYS A 40 18.22 15.95 3.64
N LYS A 41 18.46 16.10 4.94
CA LYS A 41 18.62 14.98 5.89
C LYS A 41 17.50 14.92 6.93
N ASN A 42 17.13 16.09 7.46
CA ASN A 42 16.23 16.20 8.60
C ASN A 42 14.81 16.49 8.14
N GLY A 43 13.89 15.53 8.36
CA GLY A 43 12.51 15.63 7.95
C GLY A 43 11.54 14.95 8.92
N TRP A 44 10.28 15.37 8.85
CA TRP A 44 9.17 14.85 9.64
C TRP A 44 7.95 14.66 8.76
N ALA A 45 7.21 13.56 9.00
CA ALA A 45 5.88 13.36 8.42
C ALA A 45 4.88 13.10 9.54
N VAL A 46 3.68 13.68 9.40
CA VAL A 46 2.62 13.62 10.41
C VAL A 46 1.29 13.20 9.84
N GLY A 47 0.49 12.52 10.67
CA GLY A 47 -0.79 12.02 10.24
C GLY A 47 -1.54 11.30 11.35
N ASN A 48 -2.35 10.32 10.96
CA ASN A 48 -3.07 9.45 11.89
C ASN A 48 -3.19 8.03 11.35
N ASN A 49 -3.44 7.08 12.24
CA ASN A 49 -3.89 5.76 11.88
C ASN A 49 -5.42 5.76 11.78
N GLU A 50 -5.95 5.18 10.71
CA GLU A 50 -7.39 4.92 10.58
C GLU A 50 -7.73 3.61 11.30
N GLY A 51 -8.69 3.64 12.21
CA GLY A 51 -9.20 2.43 12.85
C GLY A 51 -9.88 1.50 11.84
N SER A 52 -9.68 0.20 11.94
CA SER A 52 -10.33 -0.80 11.06
C SER A 52 -11.81 -1.04 11.41
N SER A 53 -12.28 -0.52 12.55
CA SER A 53 -13.66 -0.62 13.02
C SER A 53 -14.07 0.66 13.77
N LEU A 54 -15.38 0.87 13.92
CA LEU A 54 -15.96 1.98 14.68
C LEU A 54 -15.54 2.01 16.17
N GLU A 55 -14.87 0.97 16.66
CA GLU A 55 -14.41 0.82 18.05
C GLU A 55 -12.89 1.02 18.20
N GLU A 56 -12.12 1.12 17.12
CA GLU A 56 -10.69 1.43 17.20
C GLU A 56 -10.49 2.94 17.29
N GLU A 57 -9.78 3.40 18.33
CA GLU A 57 -9.45 4.82 18.49
C GLU A 57 -8.48 5.28 17.40
N ILE A 58 -8.75 6.45 16.81
CA ILE A 58 -7.81 7.16 15.94
C ILE A 58 -6.56 7.43 16.78
N SER A 59 -5.39 7.13 16.24
CA SER A 59 -4.12 7.42 16.91
C SER A 59 -3.25 8.30 16.01
N SER A 60 -2.62 9.29 16.59
CA SER A 60 -1.70 10.19 15.89
C SER A 60 -0.40 9.48 15.50
N VAL A 61 0.17 9.86 14.38
CA VAL A 61 1.45 9.34 13.88
C VAL A 61 2.42 10.48 13.61
N ILE A 62 3.62 10.39 14.17
CA ILE A 62 4.77 11.23 13.83
C ILE A 62 5.92 10.28 13.48
N VAL A 63 6.53 10.47 12.32
CA VAL A 63 7.79 9.82 11.96
C VAL A 63 8.82 10.88 11.58
N ALA A 64 10.09 10.65 11.93
CA ALA A 64 11.21 11.55 11.64
C ALA A 64 12.36 10.79 10.98
N THR A 65 13.10 11.50 10.14
CA THR A 65 14.32 11.01 9.49
C THR A 65 15.48 11.98 9.73
N GLN A 66 16.71 11.44 9.77
CA GLN A 66 17.97 12.20 9.85
C GLN A 66 18.94 11.82 8.72
N ASP A 67 18.48 11.01 7.78
CA ASP A 67 19.29 10.47 6.68
C ASP A 67 18.65 10.68 5.29
N GLY A 68 17.69 11.62 5.20
CA GLY A 68 16.97 11.93 3.96
C GLY A 68 15.90 10.93 3.59
N GLY A 69 15.31 10.28 4.61
CA GLY A 69 14.22 9.31 4.44
C GLY A 69 14.67 7.90 4.10
N LYS A 70 15.98 7.59 4.16
CA LYS A 70 16.46 6.20 4.04
C LYS A 70 15.96 5.34 5.20
N SER A 71 15.79 5.96 6.37
CA SER A 71 15.11 5.39 7.53
C SER A 71 14.18 6.41 8.17
N TRP A 72 13.01 5.94 8.62
CA TRP A 72 12.02 6.71 9.35
C TRP A 72 11.81 6.11 10.73
N HIS A 73 11.82 6.97 11.76
CA HIS A 73 11.70 6.55 13.16
C HIS A 73 10.47 7.19 13.79
N PRO A 74 9.60 6.40 14.43
CA PRO A 74 8.42 6.93 15.10
C PRO A 74 8.80 7.82 16.27
N GLN A 75 8.02 8.89 16.49
CA GLN A 75 8.11 9.78 17.64
C GLN A 75 6.79 9.76 18.42
N GLU A 76 6.85 9.84 19.75
CA GLU A 76 5.67 9.81 20.59
C GLU A 76 4.94 11.16 20.59
N SER A 77 3.71 11.19 20.11
CA SER A 77 2.84 12.37 20.14
C SER A 77 2.06 12.52 21.44
N ARG A 78 1.80 11.42 22.15
CA ARG A 78 1.01 11.32 23.39
C ARG A 78 -0.42 11.86 23.27
N THR A 79 -1.02 11.79 22.09
CA THR A 79 -2.38 12.25 21.80
C THR A 79 -3.12 11.26 20.90
N PRO A 80 -4.45 11.09 21.05
CA PRO A 80 -5.24 10.27 20.15
C PRO A 80 -5.71 11.04 18.88
N TYR A 81 -5.49 12.37 18.82
CA TYR A 81 -6.06 13.21 17.75
C TYR A 81 -5.22 13.19 16.47
N ALA A 82 -5.87 13.27 15.30
CA ALA A 82 -5.20 13.34 14.02
C ALA A 82 -4.35 14.61 13.90
N LEU A 83 -3.14 14.44 13.36
CA LEU A 83 -2.20 15.54 13.08
C LEU A 83 -2.36 15.99 11.64
N LYS A 84 -2.46 17.29 11.39
CA LYS A 84 -2.78 17.85 10.07
C LYS A 84 -1.61 18.56 9.39
N LYS A 85 -0.81 19.30 10.12
CA LYS A 85 0.29 20.11 9.57
C LYS A 85 1.48 20.11 10.50
N VAL A 86 2.69 20.10 9.91
CA VAL A 86 3.96 20.19 10.63
C VAL A 86 4.84 21.27 10.00
N GLN A 87 5.48 22.10 10.83
CA GLN A 87 6.47 23.08 10.39
C GLN A 87 7.59 23.20 11.41
N PHE A 88 8.83 23.25 10.92
CA PHE A 88 9.99 23.54 11.73
C PHE A 88 10.57 24.91 11.36
N THR A 89 10.88 25.71 12.37
CA THR A 89 11.53 27.02 12.22
C THR A 89 13.06 26.94 12.36
N THR A 90 13.52 25.90 13.05
CA THR A 90 14.94 25.49 13.15
C THR A 90 14.97 23.95 13.13
N VAL A 91 16.14 23.35 12.97
CA VAL A 91 16.25 21.87 13.02
C VAL A 91 15.74 21.27 14.35
N ASN A 92 15.76 22.06 15.44
CA ASN A 92 15.34 21.61 16.77
C ASN A 92 13.91 22.05 17.11
N SER A 93 13.43 23.18 16.58
CA SER A 93 12.17 23.78 17.01
C SER A 93 11.08 23.64 15.96
N GLY A 94 10.00 22.95 16.29
CA GLY A 94 8.90 22.66 15.38
C GLY A 94 7.53 22.67 16.06
N TRP A 95 6.51 22.81 15.24
CA TRP A 95 5.09 22.86 15.60
C TRP A 95 4.30 21.86 14.81
N ILE A 96 3.31 21.25 15.45
CA ILE A 96 2.29 20.41 14.80
C ILE A 96 0.93 20.89 15.27
N VAL A 97 -0.04 20.93 14.34
CA VAL A 97 -1.46 21.20 14.66
C VAL A 97 -2.33 20.04 14.18
N GLY A 98 -3.51 19.89 14.81
CA GLY A 98 -4.41 18.79 14.50
C GLY A 98 -5.83 18.98 15.02
N ASP A 99 -6.56 17.87 15.06
CA ASP A 99 -7.94 17.84 15.47
C ASP A 99 -8.10 18.18 16.96
N ASN A 100 -9.30 18.62 17.34
CA ASN A 100 -9.67 18.96 18.72
C ASN A 100 -8.79 20.04 19.38
N GLY A 101 -8.37 21.03 18.63
CA GLY A 101 -7.56 22.17 19.11
C GLY A 101 -6.12 21.79 19.46
N LEU A 102 -5.65 20.65 18.99
CA LEU A 102 -4.33 20.15 19.30
C LEU A 102 -3.23 21.03 18.72
N VAL A 103 -2.32 21.47 19.58
CA VAL A 103 -1.06 22.10 19.21
C VAL A 103 0.06 21.40 19.95
N LEU A 104 1.05 20.89 19.22
CA LEU A 104 2.26 20.31 19.79
C LEU A 104 3.46 21.18 19.42
N PHE A 105 4.40 21.29 20.35
CA PHE A 105 5.67 21.99 20.20
C PHE A 105 6.85 21.10 20.61
N THR A 106 7.94 21.22 19.88
CA THR A 106 9.23 20.63 20.26
C THR A 106 10.35 21.68 20.17
N ASN A 107 11.39 21.51 20.99
CA ASN A 107 12.64 22.26 20.89
C ASN A 107 13.87 21.34 20.83
N ASP A 108 13.66 20.05 20.60
CA ASP A 108 14.68 19.00 20.57
C ASP A 108 14.54 18.04 19.37
N SER A 109 14.12 18.57 18.21
CA SER A 109 13.91 17.82 16.96
C SER A 109 12.81 16.75 17.05
N GLY A 110 11.85 16.92 17.98
CA GLY A 110 10.73 15.99 18.17
C GLY A 110 11.02 14.79 19.06
N TYR A 111 12.19 14.74 19.74
CA TYR A 111 12.40 13.71 20.77
C TYR A 111 11.39 13.85 21.92
N ASN A 112 10.96 15.10 22.20
CA ASN A 112 9.87 15.39 23.12
C ASN A 112 8.90 16.39 22.51
N TRP A 113 7.63 15.98 22.37
CA TRP A 113 6.52 16.84 21.97
C TRP A 113 5.71 17.26 23.18
N GLN A 114 5.47 18.57 23.33
CA GLN A 114 4.71 19.16 24.42
C GLN A 114 3.42 19.76 23.87
N SER A 115 2.29 19.46 24.54
CA SER A 115 1.00 20.05 24.17
C SER A 115 0.89 21.48 24.67
N HIS A 116 0.48 22.40 23.79
CA HIS A 116 0.14 23.80 24.08
C HIS A 116 -1.36 24.02 23.93
N SER A 117 -2.01 24.60 24.93
CA SER A 117 -3.42 24.99 24.83
C SER A 117 -3.56 26.34 24.13
N ILE A 118 -4.52 26.40 23.19
CA ILE A 118 -4.97 27.65 22.55
C ILE A 118 -6.46 27.93 22.84
N ASP A 119 -6.99 27.31 23.89
CA ASP A 119 -8.36 27.47 24.39
C ASP A 119 -9.45 27.23 23.32
N THR A 120 -9.35 26.11 22.62
CA THR A 120 -10.32 25.66 21.63
C THR A 120 -10.37 24.14 21.54
N PHE A 121 -11.50 23.62 21.04
CA PHE A 121 -11.69 22.25 20.61
C PHE A 121 -11.92 22.15 19.09
N ASN A 122 -11.79 23.26 18.35
CA ASN A 122 -11.97 23.27 16.91
C ASN A 122 -10.79 22.55 16.23
N ASN A 123 -11.05 21.87 15.12
CA ASN A 123 -9.97 21.27 14.33
C ASN A 123 -9.08 22.36 13.74
N LEU A 124 -7.79 22.14 13.80
CA LEU A 124 -6.76 23.01 13.25
C LEU A 124 -6.21 22.37 11.97
N TYR A 125 -6.09 23.16 10.90
CA TYR A 125 -5.70 22.63 9.60
C TYR A 125 -4.33 23.07 9.15
N ASP A 126 -3.90 24.28 9.57
CA ASP A 126 -2.63 24.81 9.13
C ASP A 126 -1.95 25.64 10.23
N VAL A 127 -0.61 25.59 10.21
CA VAL A 127 0.28 26.38 11.06
C VAL A 127 1.40 26.96 10.20
N TYR A 128 1.63 28.25 10.31
CA TYR A 128 2.67 28.95 9.55
C TYR A 128 3.44 29.94 10.40
N PHE A 129 4.75 29.74 10.48
CA PHE A 129 5.70 30.65 11.15
C PHE A 129 6.64 31.28 10.12
N ILE A 130 6.73 32.59 10.12
CA ILE A 130 7.74 33.32 9.30
C ILE A 130 9.12 33.32 9.95
N ASN A 131 9.19 33.12 11.26
CA ASN A 131 10.42 32.99 12.04
C ASN A 131 10.07 32.35 13.41
N PRO A 132 11.04 32.00 14.27
CA PRO A 132 10.75 31.32 15.54
C PRO A 132 9.83 32.07 16.50
N GLN A 133 9.55 33.37 16.31
CA GLN A 133 8.73 34.20 17.21
C GLN A 133 7.34 34.46 16.70
N ILE A 134 7.16 34.59 15.37
CA ILE A 134 5.93 35.09 14.75
C ILE A 134 5.28 33.97 13.93
N GLY A 135 4.05 33.61 14.31
CA GLY A 135 3.31 32.55 13.64
C GLY A 135 1.79 32.67 13.76
N TRP A 136 1.09 31.92 12.91
CA TRP A 136 -0.36 31.85 12.82
C TRP A 136 -0.84 30.39 12.79
N ILE A 137 -2.04 30.17 13.34
CA ILE A 137 -2.77 28.91 13.28
C ILE A 137 -4.18 29.19 12.79
N VAL A 138 -4.69 28.35 11.88
CA VAL A 138 -6.06 28.45 11.35
C VAL A 138 -6.80 27.12 11.46
N GLY A 139 -8.14 27.19 11.54
CA GLY A 139 -9.00 26.01 11.74
C GLY A 139 -10.47 26.26 11.48
N ASP A 140 -11.31 25.34 11.96
CA ASP A 140 -12.76 25.39 11.82
C ASP A 140 -13.39 26.58 12.52
N TYR A 141 -14.60 26.93 12.08
CA TYR A 141 -15.45 28.01 12.62
C TYR A 141 -14.73 29.36 12.68
N GLY A 142 -13.91 29.65 11.66
CA GLY A 142 -13.19 30.91 11.54
C GLY A 142 -12.10 31.11 12.59
N LEU A 143 -11.60 30.02 13.15
CA LEU A 143 -10.52 30.11 14.11
C LEU A 143 -9.23 30.55 13.42
N ALA A 144 -8.74 31.73 13.82
CA ALA A 144 -7.41 32.21 13.49
C ALA A 144 -6.72 32.71 14.75
N ARG A 145 -5.50 32.26 15.00
CA ARG A 145 -4.66 32.63 16.14
C ARG A 145 -3.32 33.14 15.66
N TYR A 146 -2.77 34.08 16.40
CA TYR A 146 -1.50 34.72 16.12
C TYR A 146 -0.62 34.73 17.36
N THR A 147 0.66 34.48 17.18
CA THR A 147 1.70 34.63 18.21
C THR A 147 2.81 35.57 17.73
N ASN A 148 3.44 36.29 18.67
CA ASN A 148 4.65 37.10 18.46
C ASN A 148 5.73 36.80 19.52
N ASN A 149 5.56 35.73 20.27
CA ASN A 149 6.48 35.26 21.29
C ASN A 149 6.77 33.76 21.21
N GLY A 150 6.79 33.24 19.97
CA GLY A 150 7.14 31.85 19.72
C GLY A 150 6.12 30.85 20.28
N GLY A 151 4.83 31.22 20.32
CA GLY A 151 3.76 30.34 20.75
C GLY A 151 3.55 30.24 22.27
N GLU A 152 4.29 31.03 23.08
CA GLU A 152 4.01 31.10 24.52
C GLU A 152 2.58 31.61 24.80
N THR A 153 2.12 32.54 23.97
CA THR A 153 0.72 33.01 23.98
C THR A 153 0.16 33.17 22.58
N TRP A 154 -1.13 32.84 22.43
CA TRP A 154 -1.86 32.95 21.18
C TRP A 154 -3.02 33.92 21.32
N LYS A 155 -3.17 34.86 20.40
CA LYS A 155 -4.19 35.91 20.35
C LYS A 155 -5.16 35.65 19.21
N SER A 156 -6.43 35.96 19.40
CA SER A 156 -7.42 35.93 18.30
C SER A 156 -7.14 37.05 17.29
N THR A 157 -7.17 36.74 16.00
CA THR A 157 -6.89 37.73 14.95
C THR A 157 -8.15 38.53 14.57
N ASN A 158 -9.30 37.89 14.34
CA ASN A 158 -10.54 38.57 13.97
C ASN A 158 -11.77 37.68 14.05
N GLU A 159 -12.94 38.24 14.39
CA GLU A 159 -14.23 37.54 14.42
C GLU A 159 -14.90 37.38 13.03
N LYS A 160 -14.39 38.04 11.97
CA LYS A 160 -15.00 38.01 10.62
C LYS A 160 -14.98 36.64 9.94
N PHE A 161 -14.24 35.67 10.46
CA PHE A 161 -14.13 34.34 9.88
C PHE A 161 -15.13 33.32 10.46
N ARG A 162 -15.97 33.68 11.44
CA ARG A 162 -16.77 32.73 12.26
C ARG A 162 -17.63 31.72 11.51
N GLU A 163 -17.93 31.96 10.24
CA GLU A 163 -18.80 31.11 9.41
C GLU A 163 -18.01 30.21 8.46
N HIS A 164 -16.66 30.29 8.44
CA HIS A 164 -15.84 29.62 7.42
C HIS A 164 -14.83 28.67 8.05
N ALA A 165 -14.62 27.52 7.40
CA ALA A 165 -13.52 26.62 7.73
C ALA A 165 -12.25 27.09 7.03
N LEU A 166 -11.26 27.57 7.81
CA LEU A 166 -9.99 28.07 7.31
C LEU A 166 -9.06 26.89 7.05
N ARG A 167 -8.61 26.71 5.80
CA ARG A 167 -7.85 25.52 5.36
C ARG A 167 -6.36 25.76 5.24
N GLY A 168 -5.94 26.92 4.76
CA GLY A 168 -4.55 27.27 4.55
C GLY A 168 -4.24 28.69 4.97
N VAL A 169 -3.05 28.92 5.51
CA VAL A 169 -2.53 30.23 5.89
C VAL A 169 -1.09 30.41 5.40
N PHE A 170 -0.82 31.58 4.85
CA PHE A 170 0.52 31.95 4.40
C PHE A 170 0.78 33.42 4.72
N PHE A 171 1.97 33.74 5.24
CA PHE A 171 2.44 35.09 5.44
C PHE A 171 3.79 35.30 4.77
N LEU A 172 3.86 36.31 3.92
CA LEU A 172 5.12 36.68 3.25
C LEU A 172 6.06 37.42 4.21
N ASP A 173 5.48 38.23 5.07
CA ASP A 173 6.16 38.97 6.14
C ASP A 173 5.21 39.16 7.33
N SER A 174 5.62 39.90 8.37
CA SER A 174 4.79 40.14 9.56
C SER A 174 3.51 40.97 9.31
N GLN A 175 3.36 41.55 8.11
CA GLN A 175 2.24 42.44 7.77
C GLN A 175 1.34 41.83 6.69
N THR A 176 1.92 41.15 5.70
CA THR A 176 1.23 40.70 4.48
C THR A 176 0.98 39.20 4.53
N GLY A 177 -0.30 38.82 4.51
CA GLY A 177 -0.68 37.40 4.57
C GLY A 177 -2.03 37.07 3.93
N TRP A 178 -2.25 35.80 3.70
CA TRP A 178 -3.47 35.26 3.07
C TRP A 178 -3.98 34.03 3.82
N ILE A 179 -5.30 33.87 3.82
CA ILE A 179 -6.01 32.70 4.33
C ILE A 179 -6.99 32.24 3.26
N VAL A 180 -7.05 30.91 3.03
CA VAL A 180 -8.02 30.28 2.12
C VAL A 180 -8.98 29.40 2.89
N THR A 181 -10.21 29.20 2.34
CA THR A 181 -11.29 28.52 3.06
C THR A 181 -11.92 27.40 2.25
N TYR A 182 -12.59 26.49 2.98
CA TYR A 182 -13.42 25.43 2.40
C TYR A 182 -14.52 25.96 1.47
N GLU A 183 -15.09 27.13 1.76
CA GLU A 183 -16.19 27.73 0.99
C GLU A 183 -15.70 28.53 -0.23
N GLY A 184 -14.39 28.54 -0.52
CA GLY A 184 -13.80 29.22 -1.68
C GLY A 184 -13.49 30.69 -1.49
N TYR A 185 -13.41 31.16 -0.25
CA TYR A 185 -13.00 32.54 0.05
C TYR A 185 -11.47 32.64 0.20
N ILE A 186 -10.96 33.80 -0.20
CA ILE A 186 -9.59 34.22 0.05
C ILE A 186 -9.66 35.47 0.92
N TYR A 187 -8.98 35.45 2.04
CA TYR A 187 -8.78 36.61 2.90
C TYR A 187 -7.34 37.08 2.78
N GLN A 188 -7.15 38.39 2.69
CA GLN A 188 -5.85 39.07 2.61
C GLN A 188 -5.72 40.11 3.70
N THR A 189 -4.58 40.16 4.35
CA THR A 189 -4.19 41.24 5.29
C THR A 189 -2.93 41.94 4.82
N LEU A 190 -2.82 43.24 5.13
CA LEU A 190 -1.64 44.07 4.91
C LEU A 190 -1.13 44.72 6.20
N ASP A 191 -1.68 44.31 7.35
CA ASP A 191 -1.42 44.86 8.68
C ASP A 191 -1.24 43.81 9.77
N GLY A 192 -0.77 42.63 9.37
CA GLY A 192 -0.46 41.53 10.29
C GLY A 192 -1.70 40.82 10.86
N GLY A 193 -2.85 40.92 10.17
CA GLY A 193 -4.08 40.24 10.57
C GLY A 193 -5.03 41.10 11.44
N GLN A 194 -4.76 42.42 11.59
CA GLN A 194 -5.67 43.32 12.27
C GLN A 194 -6.92 43.57 11.43
N ASN A 195 -6.78 43.75 10.11
CA ASN A 195 -7.84 43.87 9.14
C ASN A 195 -7.66 42.89 7.99
N TRP A 196 -8.80 42.36 7.50
CA TRP A 196 -8.84 41.41 6.40
C TRP A 196 -9.80 41.84 5.30
N THR A 197 -9.35 41.80 4.06
CA THR A 197 -10.18 41.93 2.86
C THR A 197 -10.57 40.57 2.34
N ARG A 198 -11.78 40.39 1.82
CA ARG A 198 -12.32 39.10 1.39
C ARG A 198 -12.64 39.09 -0.11
N LYS A 199 -12.22 38.05 -0.80
CA LYS A 199 -12.57 37.76 -2.20
C LYS A 199 -13.13 36.33 -2.30
N ARG A 200 -13.94 36.06 -3.34
CA ARG A 200 -14.51 34.72 -3.59
C ARG A 200 -14.40 34.39 -5.07
N PRO A 201 -13.23 33.95 -5.57
CA PRO A 201 -13.02 33.62 -6.98
C PRO A 201 -13.73 32.34 -7.41
N VAL A 202 -13.97 31.39 -6.46
CA VAL A 202 -14.62 30.09 -6.68
C VAL A 202 -15.69 29.82 -5.63
N GLY A 203 -16.56 28.84 -5.87
CA GLY A 203 -17.65 28.47 -4.94
C GLY A 203 -17.41 27.12 -4.25
N TYR A 204 -16.16 26.65 -4.14
CA TYR A 204 -15.79 25.37 -3.57
C TYR A 204 -14.41 25.44 -2.90
N GLU A 205 -14.03 24.39 -2.21
CA GLU A 205 -12.87 24.30 -1.33
C GLU A 205 -11.57 24.76 -1.99
N LEU A 206 -10.84 25.61 -1.27
CA LEU A 206 -9.45 25.96 -1.48
C LEU A 206 -8.63 25.30 -0.36
N THR A 207 -7.51 24.67 -0.70
CA THR A 207 -6.75 23.82 0.21
C THR A 207 -5.46 24.45 0.70
N SER A 208 -4.68 25.07 -0.21
CA SER A 208 -3.38 25.63 0.12
C SER A 208 -3.18 26.97 -0.60
N VAL A 209 -2.40 27.89 0.00
CA VAL A 209 -2.03 29.19 -0.55
C VAL A 209 -0.52 29.43 -0.34
N TYR A 210 0.14 29.93 -1.38
CA TYR A 210 1.56 30.23 -1.36
C TYR A 210 1.88 31.51 -2.16
N PHE A 211 2.76 32.34 -1.65
CA PHE A 211 3.30 33.51 -2.35
C PHE A 211 4.83 33.46 -2.32
N ILE A 212 5.48 33.63 -3.48
CA ILE A 212 6.94 33.68 -3.57
C ILE A 212 7.46 35.10 -3.33
N ASP A 213 6.65 36.10 -3.65
CA ASP A 213 6.92 37.52 -3.45
C ASP A 213 5.60 38.29 -3.24
N ARG A 214 5.67 39.62 -3.17
CA ARG A 214 4.48 40.48 -2.96
C ARG A 214 3.50 40.50 -4.12
N GLN A 215 3.85 39.99 -5.30
CA GLN A 215 3.01 40.01 -6.50
C GLN A 215 2.52 38.63 -6.90
N ASN A 216 3.40 37.64 -6.85
CA ASN A 216 3.17 36.32 -7.42
C ASN A 216 2.72 35.31 -6.36
N GLY A 217 1.52 34.77 -6.55
CA GLY A 217 0.93 33.79 -5.64
C GLY A 217 0.06 32.76 -6.33
N TRP A 218 -0.09 31.61 -5.68
CA TRP A 218 -0.87 30.46 -6.17
C TRP A 218 -1.78 29.92 -5.06
N ILE A 219 -2.90 29.34 -5.48
CA ILE A 219 -3.85 28.65 -4.60
C ILE A 219 -4.26 27.35 -5.28
N THR A 220 -4.30 26.27 -4.50
CA THR A 220 -4.86 24.98 -4.91
C THR A 220 -6.22 24.72 -4.28
N GLY A 221 -6.96 23.73 -4.80
CA GLY A 221 -8.24 23.34 -4.25
C GLY A 221 -8.96 22.23 -4.99
N ASN A 222 -10.24 22.06 -4.66
CA ASN A 222 -11.12 21.08 -5.26
C ASN A 222 -11.36 21.38 -6.75
N LYS A 223 -11.84 20.37 -7.50
CA LYS A 223 -12.09 20.44 -8.96
C LYS A 223 -10.85 20.82 -9.77
N ARG A 224 -9.68 20.32 -9.37
CA ARG A 224 -8.38 20.63 -9.99
C ARG A 224 -8.08 22.13 -10.03
N THR A 225 -8.50 22.85 -9.03
CA THR A 225 -8.30 24.30 -8.97
C THR A 225 -6.84 24.65 -8.81
N ILE A 226 -6.31 25.43 -9.75
CA ILE A 226 -5.07 26.18 -9.63
C ILE A 226 -5.41 27.63 -9.95
N LEU A 227 -5.32 28.51 -8.98
CA LEU A 227 -5.47 29.95 -9.17
C LEU A 227 -4.09 30.59 -9.09
N ARG A 228 -3.86 31.60 -9.93
CA ARG A 228 -2.63 32.41 -9.93
C ARG A 228 -2.96 33.89 -9.80
N SER A 229 -2.21 34.57 -8.97
CA SER A 229 -2.15 36.04 -8.88
C SER A 229 -0.79 36.55 -9.33
N GLN A 230 -0.77 37.73 -9.96
CA GLN A 230 0.42 38.46 -10.38
C GLN A 230 0.40 39.91 -9.88
N ASP A 231 -0.53 40.21 -8.99
CA ASP A 231 -0.81 41.56 -8.47
C ASP A 231 -1.00 41.56 -6.93
N GLY A 232 -0.38 40.58 -6.26
CA GLY A 232 -0.40 40.49 -4.81
C GLY A 232 -1.73 39.98 -4.24
N GLY A 233 -2.51 39.25 -5.04
CA GLY A 233 -3.81 38.70 -4.62
C GLY A 233 -4.99 39.66 -4.88
N GLU A 234 -4.78 40.78 -5.57
CA GLU A 234 -5.87 41.69 -5.98
C GLU A 234 -6.78 40.99 -6.99
N SER A 235 -6.22 40.25 -7.96
CA SER A 235 -6.95 39.41 -8.88
C SER A 235 -6.39 38.00 -8.95
N TRP A 236 -7.27 37.05 -9.29
CA TRP A 236 -6.94 35.63 -9.41
C TRP A 236 -7.40 35.08 -10.75
N LYS A 237 -6.51 34.45 -11.49
CA LYS A 237 -6.79 33.77 -12.76
C LYS A 237 -6.77 32.27 -12.56
N TYR A 238 -7.75 31.58 -13.15
CA TYR A 238 -7.77 30.12 -13.21
C TYR A 238 -6.73 29.65 -14.24
N ILE A 239 -5.85 28.75 -13.83
CA ILE A 239 -4.86 28.13 -14.71
C ILE A 239 -5.37 26.73 -15.06
N THR A 240 -5.54 26.45 -16.35
CA THR A 240 -5.87 25.12 -16.83
C THR A 240 -4.61 24.29 -16.99
N GLU A 241 -4.65 23.04 -16.58
CA GLU A 241 -3.58 22.10 -16.87
C GLU A 241 -3.41 21.97 -18.40
N GLY A 242 -2.18 22.19 -18.87
CA GLY A 242 -1.83 22.18 -20.30
C GLY A 242 -1.71 20.77 -20.88
N SER A 243 -2.74 19.94 -20.83
CA SER A 243 -2.73 18.67 -21.56
C SER A 243 -4.03 18.38 -22.29
N ASN A 244 -3.96 18.30 -23.63
CA ASN A 244 -4.98 17.68 -24.47
C ASN A 244 -4.95 16.13 -24.38
N GLU A 245 -4.21 15.55 -23.47
CA GLU A 245 -4.20 14.09 -23.27
C GLU A 245 -5.38 13.72 -22.37
N ARG A 246 -6.36 13.04 -22.98
CA ARG A 246 -7.40 12.33 -22.23
C ARG A 246 -6.69 11.33 -21.34
N HIS A 247 -6.77 11.52 -20.02
CA HIS A 247 -6.32 10.52 -19.07
C HIS A 247 -7.19 9.26 -19.25
N GLU A 248 -6.68 8.29 -19.99
CA GLU A 248 -7.15 6.92 -19.91
C GLU A 248 -6.60 6.35 -18.59
N THR A 249 -7.41 6.45 -17.53
CA THR A 249 -7.19 5.65 -16.34
C THR A 249 -7.31 4.18 -16.72
N SER A 250 -6.60 3.27 -16.08
CA SER A 250 -6.78 1.81 -16.25
C SER A 250 -8.24 1.37 -15.97
N TYR A 251 -9.07 2.24 -15.42
CA TYR A 251 -10.53 2.17 -15.31
C TYR A 251 -11.28 2.82 -16.49
N GLY A 252 -10.62 3.24 -17.54
CA GLY A 252 -11.19 3.97 -18.69
C GLY A 252 -12.34 3.28 -19.43
N GLN A 253 -12.70 2.06 -19.13
CA GLN A 253 -13.92 1.42 -19.65
C GLN A 253 -15.17 1.64 -18.78
N ARG A 254 -15.05 2.11 -17.53
CA ARG A 254 -16.22 2.35 -16.65
C ARG A 254 -16.74 3.78 -16.65
N LEU A 255 -15.97 4.74 -17.16
CA LEU A 255 -16.39 6.16 -17.23
C LEU A 255 -17.11 6.52 -18.54
N LYS A 256 -17.48 5.54 -19.39
CA LYS A 256 -18.30 5.76 -20.61
C LYS A 256 -19.81 5.71 -20.38
N THR A 257 -20.28 5.41 -19.18
CA THR A 257 -21.67 5.61 -18.80
C THR A 257 -21.77 6.97 -18.14
N GLY A 258 -22.17 8.00 -18.91
CA GLY A 258 -22.35 9.35 -18.43
C GLY A 258 -23.33 9.39 -17.28
N ASP A 259 -22.84 9.75 -16.09
CA ASP A 259 -23.59 10.34 -14.97
C ASP A 259 -22.77 10.37 -13.65
N GLU A 260 -21.46 10.06 -13.67
CA GLU A 260 -20.60 10.40 -12.53
C GLU A 260 -19.83 11.68 -12.88
N PRO A 261 -20.07 12.77 -12.16
CA PRO A 261 -19.37 14.01 -12.41
C PRO A 261 -17.89 13.89 -11.97
N LEU A 262 -16.97 14.40 -12.79
CA LEU A 262 -15.57 14.74 -12.49
C LEU A 262 -15.41 15.69 -11.26
N HIS A 263 -16.29 15.59 -10.23
CA HIS A 263 -16.61 16.63 -9.28
C HIS A 263 -15.82 16.58 -7.97
N SER A 264 -14.88 15.65 -7.79
CA SER A 264 -14.18 15.54 -6.51
C SER A 264 -12.66 15.32 -6.61
N PHE A 265 -12.01 15.90 -7.60
CA PHE A 265 -10.56 15.82 -7.71
C PHE A 265 -9.91 16.99 -6.96
N ILE A 266 -9.21 16.72 -5.87
CA ILE A 266 -8.61 17.74 -5.00
C ILE A 266 -7.10 17.80 -5.24
N LEU A 267 -6.56 19.02 -5.39
CA LEU A 267 -5.16 19.33 -5.28
C LEU A 267 -4.91 19.86 -3.87
N PHE A 268 -4.11 19.13 -3.08
CA PHE A 268 -4.01 19.39 -1.64
C PHE A 268 -2.94 20.41 -1.29
N GLU A 269 -1.71 20.18 -1.70
CA GLU A 269 -0.55 20.92 -1.24
C GLU A 269 0.35 21.31 -2.40
N MET A 270 1.11 22.41 -2.22
CA MET A 270 2.11 22.87 -3.18
C MET A 270 3.43 23.22 -2.49
N SER A 271 4.54 23.03 -3.22
CA SER A 271 5.88 23.39 -2.78
C SER A 271 6.62 24.11 -3.89
N PHE A 272 7.10 25.32 -3.64
CA PHE A 272 7.94 26.08 -4.57
C PHE A 272 9.36 26.26 -3.99
N VAL A 273 10.36 26.12 -4.83
CA VAL A 273 11.77 26.32 -4.49
C VAL A 273 12.35 27.57 -5.16
N SER A 274 11.65 28.11 -6.14
CA SER A 274 11.97 29.38 -6.83
C SER A 274 10.69 29.98 -7.43
N ASP A 275 10.80 31.19 -7.96
CA ASP A 275 9.72 31.86 -8.69
C ASP A 275 9.32 31.16 -10.01
N GLN A 276 10.13 30.20 -10.48
CA GLN A 276 9.90 29.45 -11.71
C GLN A 276 9.47 28.01 -11.44
N THR A 277 9.97 27.38 -10.37
CA THR A 277 9.85 25.93 -10.17
C THR A 277 9.04 25.58 -8.94
N GLY A 278 7.97 24.79 -9.16
CA GLY A 278 7.09 24.31 -8.08
C GLY A 278 6.41 23.00 -8.44
N TRP A 279 5.86 22.35 -7.41
CA TRP A 279 5.11 21.09 -7.52
C TRP A 279 3.78 21.17 -6.77
N ILE A 280 2.80 20.40 -7.22
CA ILE A 280 1.49 20.23 -6.59
C ILE A 280 1.22 18.72 -6.52
N VAL A 281 0.62 18.29 -5.40
CA VAL A 281 0.14 16.91 -5.23
C VAL A 281 -1.37 16.87 -4.96
N GLY A 282 -2.00 15.72 -5.23
CA GLY A 282 -3.44 15.58 -5.08
C GLY A 282 -3.96 14.15 -5.14
N ASP A 283 -5.27 14.05 -5.38
CA ASP A 283 -5.98 12.79 -5.56
C ASP A 283 -5.37 11.94 -6.69
N LEU A 284 -5.55 10.62 -6.57
CA LEU A 284 -5.11 9.62 -7.55
C LEU A 284 -3.60 9.68 -7.85
N GLY A 285 -2.77 10.06 -6.88
CA GLY A 285 -1.31 10.13 -7.01
C GLY A 285 -0.82 11.20 -7.96
N VAL A 286 -1.63 12.21 -8.25
CA VAL A 286 -1.24 13.31 -9.13
C VAL A 286 -0.07 14.06 -8.55
N ILE A 287 0.95 14.25 -9.40
CA ILE A 287 2.06 15.17 -9.17
C ILE A 287 2.19 16.06 -10.41
N LEU A 288 2.01 17.36 -10.21
CA LEU A 288 2.19 18.39 -11.23
C LEU A 288 3.50 19.13 -10.97
N LYS A 289 4.18 19.57 -12.03
CA LYS A 289 5.36 20.43 -11.96
C LYS A 289 5.19 21.64 -12.86
N THR A 290 5.67 22.78 -12.39
CA THR A 290 5.88 23.97 -13.22
C THR A 290 7.35 24.32 -13.28
N GLU A 291 7.80 24.84 -14.41
CA GLU A 291 9.15 25.41 -14.64
C GLU A 291 9.07 26.82 -15.23
N ASP A 292 7.87 27.40 -15.27
CA ASP A 292 7.57 28.73 -15.82
C ASP A 292 6.80 29.64 -14.84
N GLY A 293 6.95 29.37 -13.54
CA GLY A 293 6.30 30.13 -12.50
C GLY A 293 4.79 29.91 -12.47
N GLY A 294 4.32 28.71 -12.80
CA GLY A 294 2.90 28.34 -12.75
C GLY A 294 2.03 28.94 -13.87
N ASN A 295 2.66 29.38 -14.98
CA ASN A 295 1.91 29.71 -16.20
C ASN A 295 1.38 28.43 -16.87
N SER A 296 2.15 27.35 -16.77
CA SER A 296 1.75 26.02 -17.18
C SER A 296 2.16 24.96 -16.14
N TRP A 297 1.41 23.87 -16.09
CA TRP A 297 1.66 22.74 -15.22
C TRP A 297 1.69 21.46 -16.03
N GLN A 298 2.74 20.68 -15.86
CA GLN A 298 2.92 19.40 -16.53
C GLN A 298 2.66 18.28 -15.56
N HIS A 299 1.87 17.27 -16.00
CA HIS A 299 1.85 16.00 -15.31
C HIS A 299 3.23 15.35 -15.47
N LEU A 300 3.87 15.04 -14.36
CA LEU A 300 5.09 14.27 -14.42
C LEU A 300 4.72 12.85 -14.88
N ARG A 301 5.26 12.45 -16.06
CA ARG A 301 5.08 11.09 -16.58
C ARG A 301 5.67 10.12 -15.56
N GLY A 302 4.82 9.36 -14.91
CA GLY A 302 5.22 8.46 -13.84
C GLY A 302 4.25 8.49 -12.66
N GLY A 303 3.40 9.51 -12.55
CA GLY A 303 2.37 9.60 -11.51
C GLY A 303 1.45 8.38 -11.45
N HIS A 304 1.07 7.83 -12.61
CA HIS A 304 0.18 6.66 -12.66
C HIS A 304 0.86 5.31 -12.98
N ARG A 305 2.09 5.31 -13.53
CA ARG A 305 2.75 4.07 -13.97
C ARG A 305 4.10 3.78 -13.31
N GLN A 306 4.66 4.72 -12.55
CA GLN A 306 5.99 4.58 -11.93
C GLN A 306 6.01 4.85 -10.43
N ILE A 307 4.92 5.37 -9.85
CA ILE A 307 4.81 5.43 -8.40
C ILE A 307 4.37 4.04 -7.93
N PRO A 308 5.18 3.35 -7.14
CA PRO A 308 4.71 2.14 -6.46
C PRO A 308 3.53 2.55 -5.57
N GLY A 309 2.31 2.16 -5.95
CA GLY A 309 1.13 2.58 -5.21
C GLY A 309 -0.04 3.09 -6.06
N GLY A 310 0.17 3.46 -7.32
CA GLY A 310 -0.89 3.88 -8.24
C GLY A 310 -1.78 4.99 -7.67
N ASP A 311 -3.07 4.80 -7.59
CA ASP A 311 -4.08 5.81 -7.26
C ASP A 311 -4.15 6.25 -5.78
N VAL A 312 -3.03 6.29 -5.05
CA VAL A 312 -2.95 6.75 -3.66
C VAL A 312 -3.14 8.27 -3.59
N VAL A 313 -3.98 8.75 -2.69
CA VAL A 313 -4.10 10.20 -2.43
C VAL A 313 -2.81 10.72 -1.81
N LEU A 314 -2.15 11.68 -2.47
CA LEU A 314 -0.99 12.40 -1.94
C LEU A 314 -1.47 13.71 -1.31
N GLN A 315 -1.21 13.90 -0.02
CA GLN A 315 -1.72 15.04 0.74
C GLN A 315 -0.66 16.12 1.01
N GLY A 316 0.58 15.73 1.22
CA GLY A 316 1.68 16.65 1.50
C GLY A 316 2.82 16.54 0.51
N VAL A 317 3.48 17.65 0.18
CA VAL A 317 4.67 17.72 -0.67
C VAL A 317 5.65 18.76 -0.17
N HIS A 318 6.94 18.40 -0.09
CA HIS A 318 7.99 19.34 0.28
C HIS A 318 9.25 19.14 -0.56
N PHE A 319 9.73 20.19 -1.19
CA PHE A 319 11.00 20.22 -1.93
C PHE A 319 12.00 21.13 -1.24
N VAL A 320 13.23 20.65 -1.02
CA VAL A 320 14.32 21.43 -0.44
C VAL A 320 15.17 22.14 -1.51
N ASN A 321 15.06 21.73 -2.77
CA ASN A 321 15.67 22.34 -3.96
C ASN A 321 15.02 21.76 -5.24
N ASN A 322 15.50 22.18 -6.43
CA ASN A 322 14.96 21.77 -7.73
C ASN A 322 15.07 20.27 -8.03
N GLN A 323 15.85 19.50 -7.27
CA GLN A 323 16.10 18.09 -7.51
C GLN A 323 15.48 17.19 -6.44
N GLU A 324 15.50 17.61 -5.20
CA GLU A 324 15.24 16.76 -4.06
C GLU A 324 13.97 17.17 -3.32
N GLY A 325 13.02 16.20 -3.20
CA GLY A 325 11.74 16.41 -2.56
C GLY A 325 11.05 15.14 -2.13
N TRP A 326 10.05 15.30 -1.27
CA TRP A 326 9.24 14.22 -0.70
C TRP A 326 7.76 14.52 -0.88
N ALA A 327 6.98 13.43 -1.04
CA ALA A 327 5.52 13.50 -1.03
C ALA A 327 4.97 12.38 -0.13
N VAL A 328 3.88 12.68 0.59
CA VAL A 328 3.26 11.74 1.53
C VAL A 328 1.75 11.66 1.33
N GLY A 329 1.16 10.54 1.76
CA GLY A 329 -0.26 10.34 1.60
C GLY A 329 -0.83 9.14 2.34
N GLU A 330 -1.92 8.61 1.78
CA GLU A 330 -2.63 7.46 2.33
C GLU A 330 -1.78 6.19 2.34
N PHE A 331 -2.20 5.22 3.15
CA PHE A 331 -1.57 3.91 3.28
C PHE A 331 -0.08 3.98 3.65
N GLY A 332 0.29 4.92 4.51
CA GLY A 332 1.68 5.10 4.94
C GLY A 332 2.64 5.52 3.84
N THR A 333 2.13 6.02 2.70
CA THR A 333 2.96 6.36 1.54
C THR A 333 3.93 7.50 1.86
N ILE A 334 5.23 7.26 1.65
CA ILE A 334 6.29 8.27 1.63
C ILE A 334 7.11 8.07 0.35
N LEU A 335 7.08 9.05 -0.53
CA LEU A 335 7.82 9.07 -1.79
C LEU A 335 9.00 10.03 -1.68
N HIS A 336 10.12 9.71 -2.33
CA HIS A 336 11.31 10.56 -2.43
C HIS A 336 11.78 10.65 -3.87
N THR A 337 12.16 11.85 -4.30
CA THR A 337 12.79 12.10 -5.61
C THR A 337 14.14 12.80 -5.43
N GLN A 338 15.08 12.52 -6.33
CA GLN A 338 16.39 13.16 -6.41
C GLN A 338 16.65 13.76 -7.81
N ASP A 339 15.63 13.80 -8.66
CA ASP A 339 15.73 14.31 -10.03
C ASP A 339 14.59 15.29 -10.39
N GLY A 340 14.07 15.98 -9.37
CA GLY A 340 13.02 16.99 -9.54
C GLY A 340 11.65 16.41 -9.87
N GLY A 341 11.40 15.17 -9.44
CA GLY A 341 10.11 14.50 -9.58
C GLY A 341 9.94 13.70 -10.87
N HIS A 342 11.00 13.55 -11.69
CA HIS A 342 10.93 12.69 -12.88
C HIS A 342 10.84 11.21 -12.49
N ASN A 343 11.52 10.82 -11.40
CA ASN A 343 11.42 9.50 -10.79
C ASN A 343 11.18 9.64 -9.28
N TRP A 344 10.29 8.79 -8.76
CA TRP A 344 9.96 8.72 -7.34
C TRP A 344 10.27 7.34 -6.78
N MET A 345 10.94 7.29 -5.64
CA MET A 345 11.23 6.07 -4.90
C MET A 345 10.33 6.01 -3.66
N LEU A 346 9.66 4.88 -3.46
CA LEU A 346 8.89 4.65 -2.24
C LEU A 346 9.85 4.37 -1.08
N GLN A 347 9.70 5.11 0.01
CA GLN A 347 10.50 4.98 1.24
C GLN A 347 9.73 4.31 2.39
N SER A 348 8.42 4.16 2.25
CA SER A 348 7.59 3.40 3.18
C SER A 348 7.28 2.00 2.63
N GLU A 349 6.89 1.09 3.52
CA GLU A 349 6.42 -0.24 3.14
C GLU A 349 4.99 -0.14 2.57
N PRO A 350 4.76 -0.43 1.28
CA PRO A 350 3.41 -0.35 0.71
C PRO A 350 2.51 -1.46 1.22
N CYS A 351 1.25 -1.14 1.41
CA CYS A 351 0.22 -2.05 1.89
C CYS A 351 -0.53 -2.71 0.72
N TYR A 352 0.16 -3.62 0.03
CA TYR A 352 -0.46 -4.38 -1.05
C TYR A 352 -0.81 -5.79 -0.63
N LEU A 353 -1.83 -6.35 -1.28
CA LEU A 353 -2.10 -7.77 -1.18
C LEU A 353 -0.91 -8.53 -1.76
N LEU A 354 -0.30 -9.40 -0.97
CA LEU A 354 0.71 -10.34 -1.43
C LEU A 354 0.01 -11.66 -1.76
N SER A 355 0.09 -12.07 -3.02
CA SER A 355 -0.70 -13.17 -3.56
C SER A 355 0.01 -14.51 -3.46
N ASP A 356 1.32 -14.52 -3.75
CA ASP A 356 2.11 -15.76 -3.79
C ASP A 356 3.57 -15.52 -3.43
N LEU A 357 4.27 -16.61 -3.08
CA LEU A 357 5.69 -16.57 -2.73
C LEU A 357 6.41 -17.83 -3.20
N SER A 358 7.69 -17.68 -3.54
CA SER A 358 8.56 -18.79 -3.95
C SER A 358 9.93 -18.66 -3.30
N PHE A 359 10.29 -19.57 -2.40
CA PHE A 359 11.60 -19.64 -1.79
C PHE A 359 12.43 -20.76 -2.44
N VAL A 360 13.56 -20.37 -3.01
CA VAL A 360 14.51 -21.30 -3.64
C VAL A 360 15.59 -21.81 -2.68
N SER A 361 15.78 -21.09 -1.57
CA SER A 361 16.67 -21.49 -0.48
C SER A 361 16.24 -20.84 0.84
N THR A 362 16.86 -21.22 1.94
CA THR A 362 16.58 -20.58 3.25
C THR A 362 16.95 -19.10 3.32
N LYS A 363 17.67 -18.57 2.32
CA LYS A 363 18.08 -17.16 2.25
C LYS A 363 17.35 -16.37 1.19
N ILE A 364 17.09 -16.99 0.05
CA ILE A 364 16.58 -16.32 -1.15
C ILE A 364 15.14 -16.72 -1.40
N GLY A 365 14.28 -15.71 -1.49
CA GLY A 365 12.87 -15.87 -1.79
C GLY A 365 12.29 -14.66 -2.51
N TYR A 366 11.20 -14.89 -3.20
CA TYR A 366 10.47 -13.93 -4.01
C TYR A 366 9.02 -13.88 -3.55
N VAL A 367 8.43 -12.70 -3.58
CA VAL A 367 7.03 -12.48 -3.25
C VAL A 367 6.42 -11.60 -4.33
N VAL A 368 5.21 -11.93 -4.76
CA VAL A 368 4.46 -11.18 -5.77
C VAL A 368 3.10 -10.76 -5.23
N GLY A 369 2.55 -9.71 -5.80
CA GLY A 369 1.26 -9.20 -5.37
C GLY A 369 0.67 -8.16 -6.30
N ASP A 370 -0.25 -7.36 -5.75
CA ASP A 370 -0.97 -6.33 -6.48
C ASP A 370 -0.05 -5.31 -7.14
N ARG A 371 -0.57 -4.67 -8.20
CA ARG A 371 0.02 -3.50 -8.85
C ARG A 371 1.47 -3.70 -9.32
N GLY A 372 1.76 -4.89 -9.84
CA GLY A 372 3.07 -5.21 -10.40
C GLY A 372 4.16 -5.42 -9.35
N GLN A 373 3.82 -5.60 -8.07
CA GLN A 373 4.81 -5.75 -7.01
C GLN A 373 5.52 -7.10 -7.08
N ILE A 374 6.84 -7.04 -7.14
CA ILE A 374 7.73 -8.19 -6.96
C ILE A 374 8.79 -7.78 -5.94
N TYR A 375 8.97 -8.56 -4.90
CA TYR A 375 10.01 -8.37 -3.89
C TYR A 375 10.95 -9.56 -3.86
N ILE A 376 12.24 -9.30 -3.61
CA ILE A 376 13.24 -10.31 -3.35
C ILE A 376 13.84 -10.13 -1.96
N THR A 377 14.04 -11.23 -1.24
CA THR A 377 14.92 -11.28 -0.08
C THR A 377 16.16 -12.12 -0.39
N LYS A 378 17.32 -11.72 0.19
CA LYS A 378 18.60 -12.47 0.12
C LYS A 378 19.15 -12.79 1.52
N ASP A 379 18.38 -12.51 2.55
CA ASP A 379 18.78 -12.60 3.96
C ASP A 379 17.74 -13.30 4.83
N SER A 380 16.99 -14.23 4.24
CA SER A 380 15.95 -15.01 4.93
C SER A 380 14.72 -14.17 5.36
N GLY A 381 14.37 -13.16 4.60
CA GLY A 381 13.21 -12.28 4.85
C GLY A 381 13.46 -11.19 5.90
N LYS A 382 14.72 -10.95 6.30
CA LYS A 382 15.03 -9.81 7.19
C LYS A 382 14.89 -8.48 6.47
N SER A 383 15.21 -8.45 5.19
CA SER A 383 14.97 -7.31 4.31
C SER A 383 14.38 -7.77 2.97
N TRP A 384 13.61 -6.88 2.34
CA TRP A 384 12.96 -7.11 1.07
C TRP A 384 13.27 -5.95 0.12
N GLN A 385 13.67 -6.27 -1.10
CA GLN A 385 13.98 -5.30 -2.16
C GLN A 385 12.95 -5.39 -3.26
N SER A 386 12.32 -4.27 -3.62
CA SER A 386 11.41 -4.19 -4.75
C SER A 386 12.15 -4.39 -6.06
N GLN A 387 11.52 -5.11 -6.99
CA GLN A 387 11.98 -5.34 -8.36
C GLN A 387 11.05 -4.60 -9.32
N ASN A 388 11.60 -4.08 -10.41
CA ASN A 388 10.79 -3.47 -11.46
C ASN A 388 10.23 -4.54 -12.40
N SER A 389 8.95 -4.83 -12.32
CA SER A 389 8.27 -5.79 -13.19
C SER A 389 7.96 -5.24 -14.59
N GLY A 390 7.96 -3.91 -14.76
CA GLY A 390 7.54 -3.25 -16.00
C GLY A 390 6.02 -3.21 -16.23
N THR A 391 5.20 -3.67 -15.28
CA THR A 391 3.73 -3.68 -15.36
C THR A 391 3.10 -3.22 -14.04
N MET A 392 1.81 -2.84 -14.11
CA MET A 392 0.96 -2.54 -12.94
C MET A 392 -0.13 -3.60 -12.72
N GLU A 393 -0.08 -4.70 -13.46
CA GLU A 393 -1.05 -5.77 -13.32
C GLU A 393 -0.87 -6.52 -11.99
N CYS A 394 -1.99 -7.02 -11.44
CA CYS A 394 -1.97 -7.78 -10.20
C CYS A 394 -1.40 -9.17 -10.45
N PHE A 395 -0.26 -9.49 -9.85
CA PHE A 395 0.31 -10.83 -9.92
C PHE A 395 -0.50 -11.80 -9.06
N MET A 396 -0.78 -12.97 -9.63
CA MET A 396 -1.53 -14.03 -8.98
C MET A 396 -0.64 -15.14 -8.44
N SER A 397 0.44 -15.48 -9.17
CA SER A 397 1.34 -16.56 -8.78
C SER A 397 2.76 -16.32 -9.28
N ALA A 398 3.74 -16.88 -8.57
CA ALA A 398 5.13 -16.88 -8.95
C ALA A 398 5.78 -18.25 -8.70
N TYR A 399 6.64 -18.66 -9.59
CA TYR A 399 7.42 -19.87 -9.47
C TYR A 399 8.88 -19.59 -9.83
N PHE A 400 9.79 -19.83 -8.90
CA PHE A 400 11.22 -19.77 -9.14
C PHE A 400 11.81 -21.16 -9.05
N PHE A 401 12.48 -21.57 -10.12
CA PHE A 401 13.15 -22.86 -10.18
C PHE A 401 14.49 -22.83 -9.43
N ASP A 402 15.21 -21.73 -9.55
CA ASP A 402 16.46 -21.44 -8.84
C ASP A 402 16.61 -19.93 -8.59
N GLU A 403 17.78 -19.48 -8.13
CA GLU A 403 18.08 -18.08 -7.80
C GLU A 403 18.07 -17.14 -9.02
N GLU A 404 18.14 -17.68 -10.25
CA GLU A 404 18.23 -16.90 -11.48
C GLU A 404 16.94 -16.99 -12.32
N THR A 405 16.32 -18.18 -12.37
CA THR A 405 15.25 -18.48 -13.31
C THR A 405 13.88 -18.53 -12.62
N GLY A 406 12.95 -17.68 -13.05
CA GLY A 406 11.61 -17.64 -12.48
C GLY A 406 10.56 -17.00 -13.39
N TRP A 407 9.31 -17.31 -13.09
CA TRP A 407 8.13 -16.82 -13.81
C TRP A 407 7.11 -16.25 -12.84
N ALA A 408 6.35 -15.26 -13.31
CA ALA A 408 5.21 -14.70 -12.58
C ALA A 408 4.02 -14.53 -13.52
N THR A 409 2.82 -14.87 -13.05
CA THR A 409 1.57 -14.74 -13.81
C THR A 409 0.69 -13.67 -13.20
N ALA A 410 -0.04 -12.96 -14.08
CA ALA A 410 -0.90 -11.85 -13.69
C ALA A 410 -2.23 -11.85 -14.45
N GLU A 411 -3.01 -10.81 -14.22
CA GLU A 411 -4.23 -10.51 -14.99
C GLU A 411 -3.92 -10.34 -16.48
N TRP A 412 -4.95 -10.31 -17.31
CA TRP A 412 -4.92 -10.04 -18.75
C TRP A 412 -3.98 -10.93 -19.57
N GLY A 413 -3.74 -12.17 -19.12
CA GLY A 413 -2.90 -13.13 -19.84
C GLY A 413 -1.41 -12.85 -19.72
N THR A 414 -0.98 -12.09 -18.76
CA THR A 414 0.43 -11.73 -18.59
C THR A 414 1.22 -12.86 -17.92
N ILE A 415 2.33 -13.28 -18.57
CA ILE A 415 3.40 -14.05 -17.94
C ILE A 415 4.71 -13.29 -18.10
N LEU A 416 5.40 -13.04 -17.00
CA LEU A 416 6.75 -12.51 -16.99
C LEU A 416 7.75 -13.63 -16.71
N HIS A 417 8.92 -13.56 -17.35
CA HIS A 417 10.04 -14.49 -17.16
C HIS A 417 11.32 -13.71 -16.85
N THR A 418 12.09 -14.22 -15.90
CA THR A 418 13.44 -13.73 -15.60
C THR A 418 14.47 -14.86 -15.68
N GLN A 419 15.71 -14.53 -16.09
CA GLN A 419 16.86 -15.41 -16.13
C GLN A 419 18.05 -14.84 -15.34
N ASP A 420 17.83 -13.78 -14.57
CA ASP A 420 18.85 -13.07 -13.80
C ASP A 420 18.40 -12.73 -12.37
N GLY A 421 17.44 -13.50 -11.85
CA GLY A 421 16.94 -13.36 -10.49
C GLY A 421 16.07 -12.11 -10.28
N GLY A 422 15.32 -11.72 -11.32
CA GLY A 422 14.37 -10.63 -11.26
C GLY A 422 14.98 -9.24 -11.49
N ARG A 423 16.27 -9.14 -11.89
CA ARG A 423 16.85 -7.85 -12.27
C ARG A 423 16.21 -7.32 -13.55
N ASN A 424 15.88 -8.23 -14.48
CA ASN A 424 15.14 -7.95 -15.69
C ASN A 424 14.00 -8.96 -15.85
N TRP A 425 12.82 -8.46 -16.21
CA TRP A 425 11.64 -9.25 -16.50
C TRP A 425 11.25 -9.08 -17.97
N GLN A 426 10.97 -10.18 -18.64
CA GLN A 426 10.53 -10.19 -20.05
C GLN A 426 9.11 -10.75 -20.13
N SER A 427 8.22 -9.99 -20.78
CA SER A 427 6.86 -10.46 -21.06
C SER A 427 6.89 -11.55 -22.12
N GLN A 428 6.18 -12.65 -21.83
CA GLN A 428 5.97 -13.75 -22.76
C GLN A 428 4.79 -13.45 -23.68
N ASN A 429 4.88 -13.85 -24.94
CA ASN A 429 3.80 -13.63 -25.91
C ASN A 429 2.76 -14.77 -25.81
N ILE A 430 1.54 -14.45 -25.39
CA ILE A 430 0.45 -15.40 -25.19
C ILE A 430 -0.83 -14.83 -25.77
N ASP A 431 -1.60 -15.65 -26.48
CA ASP A 431 -2.89 -15.26 -27.06
C ASP A 431 -4.05 -15.57 -26.09
N THR A 432 -4.07 -14.91 -24.94
CA THR A 432 -5.20 -14.93 -24.00
C THR A 432 -5.33 -13.61 -23.26
N LYS A 433 -6.55 -13.30 -22.81
CA LYS A 433 -6.86 -12.17 -21.92
C LYS A 433 -7.39 -12.65 -20.56
N ASN A 434 -7.43 -13.95 -20.34
CA ASN A 434 -7.84 -14.52 -19.06
C ASN A 434 -6.80 -14.23 -17.97
N ALA A 435 -7.25 -13.98 -16.75
CA ALA A 435 -6.33 -13.91 -15.62
C ALA A 435 -5.69 -15.29 -15.40
N LEU A 436 -4.37 -15.31 -15.22
CA LEU A 436 -3.57 -16.52 -15.03
C LEU A 436 -3.28 -16.69 -13.55
N LEU A 437 -3.92 -17.69 -12.93
CA LEU A 437 -4.10 -17.76 -11.47
C LEU A 437 -3.04 -18.61 -10.75
N ARG A 438 -2.49 -19.63 -11.40
CA ARG A 438 -1.43 -20.48 -10.82
C ARG A 438 -0.44 -20.91 -11.89
N ILE A 439 0.86 -20.86 -11.56
CA ILE A 439 1.94 -21.33 -12.41
C ILE A 439 2.75 -22.41 -11.69
N PHE A 440 3.16 -23.44 -12.41
CA PHE A 440 3.97 -24.54 -11.90
C PHE A 440 4.98 -25.00 -12.96
N PHE A 441 6.24 -25.19 -12.58
CA PHE A 441 7.28 -25.74 -13.42
C PHE A 441 7.84 -27.03 -12.80
N LEU A 442 7.94 -28.09 -13.61
CA LEU A 442 8.56 -29.34 -13.21
C LEU A 442 10.09 -29.28 -13.36
N ASN A 443 10.56 -28.56 -14.38
CA ASN A 443 11.96 -28.25 -14.66
C ASN A 443 12.02 -26.91 -15.44
N LYS A 444 13.21 -26.44 -15.81
CA LYS A 444 13.37 -25.14 -16.52
C LYS A 444 12.68 -25.06 -17.88
N GLU A 445 12.32 -26.18 -18.48
CA GLU A 445 11.73 -26.25 -19.83
C GLU A 445 10.22 -26.47 -19.77
N ARG A 446 9.73 -27.29 -18.83
CA ARG A 446 8.34 -27.75 -18.79
C ARG A 446 7.57 -27.12 -17.65
N GLY A 447 6.51 -26.39 -18.04
CA GLY A 447 5.63 -25.70 -17.10
C GLY A 447 4.18 -25.66 -17.57
N TRP A 448 3.29 -25.39 -16.61
CA TRP A 448 1.85 -25.24 -16.84
C TRP A 448 1.33 -24.04 -16.07
N VAL A 449 0.25 -23.48 -16.61
CA VAL A 449 -0.48 -22.38 -16.00
C VAL A 449 -1.96 -22.69 -16.03
N THR A 450 -2.68 -22.37 -14.95
CA THR A 450 -4.15 -22.37 -14.92
C THR A 450 -4.70 -20.96 -14.73
N GLY A 451 -5.93 -20.73 -15.20
CA GLY A 451 -6.55 -19.41 -15.18
C GLY A 451 -8.07 -19.42 -15.18
N ASN A 452 -8.63 -18.23 -15.37
CA ASN A 452 -10.06 -18.04 -15.48
C ASN A 452 -10.64 -18.76 -16.70
N SER A 453 -11.96 -19.03 -16.69
CA SER A 453 -12.69 -19.63 -17.80
C SER A 453 -12.15 -21.00 -18.27
N GLY A 454 -11.53 -21.75 -17.37
CA GLY A 454 -10.96 -23.06 -17.67
C GLY A 454 -9.65 -23.03 -18.44
N GLU A 455 -8.96 -21.90 -18.46
CA GLU A 455 -7.69 -21.75 -19.15
C GLU A 455 -6.63 -22.70 -18.57
N ILE A 456 -5.97 -23.45 -19.44
CA ILE A 456 -4.75 -24.20 -19.14
C ILE A 456 -3.76 -23.96 -20.27
N LEU A 457 -2.56 -23.51 -19.91
CA LEU A 457 -1.45 -23.32 -20.82
C LEU A 457 -0.31 -24.29 -20.47
N LYS A 458 0.44 -24.74 -21.46
CA LYS A 458 1.64 -25.59 -21.29
C LYS A 458 2.80 -25.02 -22.10
N THR A 459 3.99 -25.08 -21.52
CA THR A 459 5.26 -24.82 -22.21
C THR A 459 6.17 -26.05 -22.14
N GLU A 460 7.00 -26.24 -23.17
CA GLU A 460 8.07 -27.26 -23.23
C GLU A 460 9.44 -26.63 -23.54
N ASP A 461 9.52 -25.30 -23.57
CA ASP A 461 10.71 -24.52 -23.92
C ASP A 461 10.99 -23.36 -22.93
N GLY A 462 10.57 -23.52 -21.67
CA GLY A 462 10.79 -22.54 -20.62
C GLY A 462 9.97 -21.27 -20.74
N GLY A 463 8.85 -21.34 -21.48
CA GLY A 463 7.93 -20.22 -21.68
C GLY A 463 8.23 -19.37 -22.92
N ASN A 464 9.20 -19.76 -23.77
CA ASN A 464 9.38 -19.11 -25.06
C ASN A 464 8.14 -19.27 -25.97
N SER A 465 7.42 -20.39 -25.79
CA SER A 465 6.10 -20.62 -26.38
C SER A 465 5.14 -21.27 -25.38
N TRP A 466 3.85 -20.91 -25.46
CA TRP A 466 2.79 -21.46 -24.65
C TRP A 466 1.69 -22.02 -25.54
N GLN A 467 1.20 -23.23 -25.22
CA GLN A 467 0.16 -23.92 -25.95
C GLN A 467 -1.08 -24.09 -25.08
N HIS A 468 -2.24 -23.72 -25.61
CA HIS A 468 -3.54 -23.95 -24.97
C HIS A 468 -3.84 -25.46 -24.86
N GLN A 469 -4.28 -25.87 -23.69
CA GLN A 469 -4.73 -27.22 -23.41
C GLN A 469 -6.25 -27.20 -23.12
N SER A 470 -7.00 -28.19 -23.65
CA SER A 470 -8.44 -28.28 -23.37
C SER A 470 -8.68 -28.82 -21.97
N SER A 471 -9.21 -28.00 -21.08
CA SER A 471 -9.62 -28.42 -19.73
C SER A 471 -10.99 -29.14 -19.68
N GLY A 472 -11.79 -29.03 -20.74
CA GLY A 472 -13.15 -29.55 -20.78
C GLY A 472 -14.15 -28.80 -19.87
N THR A 473 -13.81 -27.58 -19.44
CA THR A 473 -14.65 -26.74 -18.58
C THR A 473 -14.47 -25.26 -18.90
N ASN A 474 -15.43 -24.44 -18.50
CA ASN A 474 -15.35 -22.97 -18.52
C ASN A 474 -15.30 -22.38 -17.09
N ARG A 475 -15.04 -23.19 -16.07
CA ARG A 475 -14.91 -22.78 -14.68
C ARG A 475 -13.49 -22.34 -14.37
N ASP A 476 -13.32 -21.39 -13.46
CA ASP A 476 -12.00 -20.89 -13.05
C ASP A 476 -11.19 -22.00 -12.35
N LEU A 477 -9.91 -22.10 -12.69
CA LEU A 477 -8.98 -23.09 -12.15
C LEU A 477 -7.93 -22.38 -11.29
N PHE A 478 -8.05 -22.50 -9.97
CA PHE A 478 -7.26 -21.77 -8.99
C PHE A 478 -5.96 -22.44 -8.59
N GLY A 479 -5.95 -23.78 -8.55
CA GLY A 479 -4.81 -24.57 -8.08
C GLY A 479 -4.30 -25.53 -9.14
N LEU A 480 -2.98 -25.79 -9.14
CA LEU A 480 -2.31 -26.65 -10.10
C LEU A 480 -1.08 -27.29 -9.44
N HIS A 481 -0.91 -28.61 -9.64
CA HIS A 481 0.28 -29.33 -9.18
C HIS A 481 0.59 -30.55 -10.05
N PHE A 482 1.87 -30.76 -10.37
CA PHE A 482 2.37 -31.94 -11.08
C PHE A 482 3.39 -32.68 -10.21
N VAL A 483 3.32 -34.00 -10.20
CA VAL A 483 4.31 -34.85 -9.51
C VAL A 483 5.38 -35.40 -10.46
N ASN A 484 5.09 -35.44 -11.76
CA ASN A 484 6.00 -35.82 -12.83
C ASN A 484 5.49 -35.32 -14.18
N GLU A 485 6.19 -35.63 -15.28
CA GLU A 485 5.86 -35.15 -16.62
C GLU A 485 4.49 -35.57 -17.14
N LYS A 486 3.84 -36.59 -16.53
CA LYS A 486 2.56 -37.15 -16.98
C LYS A 486 1.40 -36.84 -16.05
N GLN A 487 1.65 -36.88 -14.74
CA GLN A 487 0.59 -36.84 -13.71
C GLN A 487 0.47 -35.43 -13.12
N GLY A 488 -0.70 -34.81 -13.33
CA GLY A 488 -1.00 -33.50 -12.80
C GLY A 488 -2.47 -33.33 -12.43
N TRP A 489 -2.75 -32.43 -11.47
CA TRP A 489 -4.09 -32.08 -11.01
C TRP A 489 -4.30 -30.59 -11.05
N ALA A 490 -5.52 -30.19 -11.42
CA ALA A 490 -5.99 -28.82 -11.31
C ALA A 490 -7.32 -28.77 -10.55
N VAL A 491 -7.51 -27.72 -9.74
CA VAL A 491 -8.72 -27.55 -8.92
C VAL A 491 -9.29 -26.13 -9.10
N GLY A 492 -10.60 -26.00 -8.90
CA GLY A 492 -11.22 -24.69 -9.14
C GLY A 492 -12.64 -24.55 -8.66
N ASP A 493 -13.36 -23.63 -9.29
CA ASP A 493 -14.75 -23.29 -9.02
C ASP A 493 -15.68 -24.49 -9.26
N GLY A 494 -16.81 -24.52 -8.53
CA GLY A 494 -17.80 -25.60 -8.61
C GLY A 494 -17.29 -26.93 -8.07
N GLY A 495 -16.32 -26.91 -7.14
CA GLY A 495 -15.75 -28.11 -6.52
C GLY A 495 -15.02 -29.02 -7.49
N LEU A 496 -14.49 -28.45 -8.55
CA LEU A 496 -13.91 -29.16 -9.68
C LEU A 496 -12.49 -29.66 -9.36
N ILE A 497 -12.25 -30.95 -9.62
CA ILE A 497 -10.93 -31.58 -9.62
C ILE A 497 -10.69 -32.21 -10.99
N LEU A 498 -9.71 -31.69 -11.71
CA LEU A 498 -9.22 -32.24 -12.98
C LEU A 498 -7.95 -33.07 -12.74
N HIS A 499 -7.74 -34.07 -13.59
CA HIS A 499 -6.55 -34.91 -13.59
C HIS A 499 -6.10 -35.19 -15.02
N THR A 500 -4.79 -35.13 -15.24
CA THR A 500 -4.13 -35.57 -16.48
C THR A 500 -3.17 -36.71 -16.18
N GLN A 501 -2.98 -37.63 -17.17
CA GLN A 501 -2.05 -38.77 -17.14
C GLN A 501 -1.06 -38.77 -18.30
N ASP A 502 -1.08 -37.69 -19.10
CA ASP A 502 -0.29 -37.55 -20.32
C ASP A 502 0.40 -36.17 -20.43
N GLY A 503 0.55 -35.49 -19.27
CA GLY A 503 1.22 -34.19 -19.19
C GLY A 503 0.38 -33.04 -19.72
N GLY A 504 -0.96 -33.17 -19.63
CA GLY A 504 -1.91 -32.12 -19.96
C GLY A 504 -2.44 -32.17 -21.40
N GLN A 505 -2.12 -33.20 -22.20
CA GLN A 505 -2.74 -33.38 -23.51
C GLN A 505 -4.25 -33.67 -23.38
N ASP A 506 -4.63 -34.44 -22.36
CA ASP A 506 -6.02 -34.75 -22.01
C ASP A 506 -6.27 -34.51 -20.52
N TRP A 507 -7.17 -33.57 -20.21
CA TRP A 507 -7.61 -33.28 -18.84
C TRP A 507 -8.99 -33.83 -18.62
N LYS A 508 -9.18 -34.67 -17.60
CA LYS A 508 -10.45 -35.28 -17.26
C LYS A 508 -10.97 -34.78 -15.92
N ILE A 509 -12.28 -34.50 -15.88
CA ILE A 509 -12.96 -34.24 -14.61
C ILE A 509 -12.90 -35.51 -13.79
N GLN A 510 -12.08 -35.52 -12.74
CA GLN A 510 -11.95 -36.64 -11.83
C GLN A 510 -13.04 -36.62 -10.77
N LYS A 511 -13.40 -35.44 -10.26
CA LYS A 511 -14.42 -35.28 -9.20
C LYS A 511 -15.02 -33.87 -9.23
N ARG A 512 -16.25 -33.77 -8.68
CA ARG A 512 -16.92 -32.53 -8.29
C ARG A 512 -17.38 -32.63 -6.84
N ILE A 513 -17.08 -31.62 -6.00
CA ILE A 513 -17.41 -31.58 -4.58
C ILE A 513 -18.41 -30.46 -4.31
N GLY A 514 -19.64 -30.62 -4.79
CA GLY A 514 -20.68 -29.60 -4.71
C GLY A 514 -20.33 -28.35 -5.52
N GLU A 515 -20.86 -27.18 -5.14
CA GLU A 515 -20.60 -25.87 -5.76
C GLU A 515 -19.57 -25.07 -4.90
N ARG A 516 -18.56 -25.74 -4.38
CA ARG A 516 -17.54 -25.13 -3.52
C ARG A 516 -16.34 -24.67 -4.32
N TRP A 517 -15.65 -23.62 -3.86
CA TRP A 517 -14.36 -23.22 -4.41
C TRP A 517 -13.24 -24.04 -3.78
N LEU A 518 -12.41 -24.66 -4.61
CA LEU A 518 -11.20 -25.38 -4.25
C LEU A 518 -10.01 -24.52 -4.70
N TYR A 519 -9.21 -24.02 -3.75
CA TYR A 519 -8.20 -23.01 -4.02
C TYR A 519 -6.83 -23.59 -4.36
N SER A 520 -6.41 -24.64 -3.65
CA SER A 520 -5.07 -25.22 -3.83
C SER A 520 -5.10 -26.73 -3.78
N VAL A 521 -4.15 -27.33 -4.50
CA VAL A 521 -3.95 -28.79 -4.59
C VAL A 521 -2.46 -29.07 -4.45
N TYR A 522 -2.11 -30.09 -3.64
CA TYR A 522 -0.74 -30.54 -3.45
C TYR A 522 -0.66 -32.06 -3.40
N PHE A 523 0.28 -32.66 -4.13
CA PHE A 523 0.55 -34.08 -4.13
C PHE A 523 2.02 -34.33 -3.80
N VAL A 524 2.30 -35.26 -2.88
CA VAL A 524 3.67 -35.66 -2.54
C VAL A 524 4.15 -36.81 -3.43
N ASP A 525 3.24 -37.54 -4.02
CA ASP A 525 3.48 -38.61 -4.99
C ASP A 525 2.23 -38.84 -5.86
N GLU A 526 2.25 -39.80 -6.80
CA GLU A 526 1.13 -40.11 -7.70
C GLU A 526 -0.16 -40.58 -6.99
N LYS A 527 -0.09 -40.89 -5.71
CA LYS A 527 -1.21 -41.47 -4.95
C LYS A 527 -1.73 -40.56 -3.85
N LYS A 528 -0.82 -39.87 -3.14
CA LYS A 528 -1.17 -39.08 -1.94
C LYS A 528 -1.24 -37.61 -2.25
N GLY A 529 -2.40 -37.00 -2.01
CA GLY A 529 -2.60 -35.59 -2.25
C GLY A 529 -3.71 -34.98 -1.40
N TRP A 530 -3.65 -33.66 -1.29
CA TRP A 530 -4.60 -32.84 -0.53
C TRP A 530 -5.12 -31.71 -1.40
N VAL A 531 -6.38 -31.33 -1.12
CA VAL A 531 -7.05 -30.17 -1.73
C VAL A 531 -7.68 -29.36 -0.62
N VAL A 532 -7.55 -28.02 -0.70
CA VAL A 532 -8.17 -27.10 0.27
C VAL A 532 -9.12 -26.12 -0.41
N GLY A 533 -10.10 -25.61 0.34
CA GLY A 533 -11.14 -24.72 -0.21
C GLY A 533 -11.93 -23.97 0.85
N ILE A 534 -13.11 -23.48 0.45
CA ILE A 534 -14.01 -22.75 1.35
C ILE A 534 -14.57 -23.64 2.48
N ASP A 535 -15.12 -23.00 3.52
CA ASP A 535 -15.78 -23.65 4.67
C ASP A 535 -14.85 -24.60 5.46
N GLY A 536 -13.55 -24.29 5.56
CA GLY A 536 -12.57 -25.13 6.24
C GLY A 536 -12.34 -26.49 5.58
N LEU A 537 -12.68 -26.63 4.31
CA LEU A 537 -12.61 -27.91 3.60
C LEU A 537 -11.16 -28.34 3.36
N ILE A 538 -10.81 -29.53 3.83
CA ILE A 538 -9.61 -30.26 3.44
C ILE A 538 -10.03 -31.64 2.91
N LEU A 539 -9.62 -31.96 1.69
CA LEU A 539 -9.78 -33.27 1.09
C LEU A 539 -8.45 -33.98 1.03
N HIS A 540 -8.44 -35.29 1.20
CA HIS A 540 -7.26 -36.14 1.10
C HIS A 540 -7.55 -37.37 0.27
N THR A 541 -6.57 -37.78 -0.55
CA THR A 541 -6.58 -39.01 -1.32
C THR A 541 -5.32 -39.84 -1.05
N GLN A 542 -5.45 -41.18 -1.18
CA GLN A 542 -4.34 -42.14 -1.11
C GLN A 542 -4.26 -43.05 -2.37
N ASP A 543 -5.08 -42.75 -3.37
CA ASP A 543 -5.19 -43.54 -4.59
C ASP A 543 -5.18 -42.70 -5.88
N GLY A 544 -4.53 -41.52 -5.82
CA GLY A 544 -4.39 -40.63 -6.97
C GLY A 544 -5.70 -39.90 -7.32
N GLY A 545 -6.56 -39.68 -6.31
CA GLY A 545 -7.83 -38.97 -6.47
C GLY A 545 -9.01 -39.82 -6.93
N LYS A 546 -8.84 -41.14 -7.03
CA LYS A 546 -9.98 -42.04 -7.31
C LYS A 546 -11.02 -41.94 -6.19
N LYS A 547 -10.58 -41.76 -4.94
CA LYS A 547 -11.40 -41.46 -3.77
C LYS A 547 -10.84 -40.28 -3.01
N TRP A 548 -11.71 -39.33 -2.65
CA TRP A 548 -11.40 -38.18 -1.81
C TRP A 548 -12.17 -38.27 -0.50
N GLY A 549 -11.48 -38.26 0.62
CA GLY A 549 -12.03 -38.23 1.97
C GLY A 549 -11.91 -36.83 2.57
N VAL A 550 -12.93 -36.34 3.27
CA VAL A 550 -12.90 -35.07 4.01
C VAL A 550 -12.14 -35.28 5.31
N GLN A 551 -11.16 -34.38 5.56
CA GLN A 551 -10.46 -34.29 6.83
C GLN A 551 -11.11 -33.18 7.68
N PRO A 552 -11.56 -33.46 8.92
CA PRO A 552 -12.33 -32.51 9.73
C PRO A 552 -11.41 -31.42 10.32
N THR A 553 -11.73 -30.14 10.09
CA THR A 553 -11.01 -29.00 10.68
C THR A 553 -11.82 -28.28 11.77
N ARG A 554 -13.16 -28.41 11.77
CA ARG A 554 -14.12 -27.62 12.57
C ARG A 554 -14.09 -26.11 12.30
N LEU A 555 -13.39 -25.66 11.25
CA LEU A 555 -13.29 -24.27 10.83
C LEU A 555 -14.39 -23.94 9.81
N LYS A 556 -14.75 -22.66 9.75
CA LYS A 556 -15.60 -22.08 8.69
C LYS A 556 -14.81 -21.14 7.76
N ASN A 557 -13.56 -20.82 8.12
CA ASN A 557 -12.69 -19.98 7.34
C ASN A 557 -12.37 -20.64 5.99
N PHE A 558 -12.18 -19.87 4.95
CA PHE A 558 -11.62 -20.40 3.72
C PHE A 558 -10.15 -20.80 3.95
N LEU A 559 -9.72 -21.88 3.31
CA LEU A 559 -8.34 -22.36 3.31
C LEU A 559 -7.77 -22.12 1.93
N LYS A 560 -6.72 -21.27 1.84
CA LYS A 560 -6.26 -20.68 0.58
C LYS A 560 -5.14 -21.49 -0.07
N ASP A 561 -4.19 -21.98 0.76
CA ASP A 561 -3.05 -22.73 0.23
C ASP A 561 -2.68 -23.92 1.13
N VAL A 562 -2.07 -24.96 0.53
CA VAL A 562 -1.64 -26.19 1.19
C VAL A 562 -0.26 -26.60 0.70
N PHE A 563 0.62 -26.93 1.64
CA PHE A 563 1.98 -27.38 1.37
C PHE A 563 2.33 -28.61 2.24
N PHE A 564 3.02 -29.59 1.66
CA PHE A 564 3.54 -30.75 2.37
C PHE A 564 5.03 -30.96 2.10
N LEU A 565 5.82 -31.16 3.16
CA LEU A 565 7.23 -31.56 3.05
C LEU A 565 7.36 -33.04 2.69
N ASP A 566 6.48 -33.86 3.24
CA ASP A 566 6.41 -35.30 2.97
C ASP A 566 4.96 -35.81 3.17
N SER A 567 4.76 -37.13 3.16
CA SER A 567 3.43 -37.72 3.30
C SER A 567 2.78 -37.52 4.69
N ASN A 568 3.51 -36.99 5.67
CA ASN A 568 3.05 -36.84 7.05
C ASN A 568 2.99 -35.39 7.51
N GLU A 569 3.98 -34.59 7.15
CA GLU A 569 4.15 -33.21 7.65
C GLU A 569 3.71 -32.18 6.61
N GLY A 570 2.73 -31.35 6.98
CA GLY A 570 2.20 -30.32 6.08
C GLY A 570 1.45 -29.20 6.80
N TRP A 571 1.26 -28.10 6.08
CA TRP A 571 0.59 -26.89 6.55
C TRP A 571 -0.52 -26.47 5.60
N VAL A 572 -1.52 -25.81 6.17
CA VAL A 572 -2.62 -25.14 5.44
C VAL A 572 -2.76 -23.74 5.99
N VAL A 573 -2.94 -22.76 5.10
CA VAL A 573 -3.15 -21.35 5.47
C VAL A 573 -4.46 -20.82 4.88
N GLY A 574 -5.03 -19.77 5.50
CA GLY A 574 -6.32 -19.24 5.03
C GLY A 574 -6.78 -17.97 5.74
N GLY A 575 -8.09 -17.73 5.68
CA GLY A 575 -8.72 -16.50 6.19
C GLY A 575 -8.53 -16.29 7.68
N GLU A 576 -8.51 -15.01 8.10
CA GLU A 576 -8.42 -14.58 9.49
C GLU A 576 -7.19 -15.11 10.24
N GLY A 577 -6.05 -15.19 9.55
CA GLY A 577 -4.77 -15.62 10.12
C GLY A 577 -4.68 -17.11 10.45
N VAL A 578 -5.54 -17.93 9.89
CA VAL A 578 -5.53 -19.38 10.13
C VAL A 578 -4.29 -20.03 9.57
N VAL A 579 -3.55 -20.74 10.43
CA VAL A 579 -2.52 -21.72 10.06
C VAL A 579 -2.83 -23.04 10.76
N LEU A 580 -2.92 -24.11 9.99
CA LEU A 580 -3.05 -25.47 10.49
C LEU A 580 -1.79 -26.27 10.15
N HIS A 581 -1.31 -27.09 11.08
CA HIS A 581 -0.16 -27.98 10.91
C HIS A 581 -0.54 -29.42 11.23
N THR A 582 -0.04 -30.36 10.44
CA THR A 582 -0.21 -31.80 10.64
C THR A 582 1.16 -32.49 10.65
N LEU A 583 1.28 -33.58 11.43
CA LEU A 583 2.44 -34.49 11.44
C LEU A 583 2.03 -35.96 11.13
N ASP A 584 0.77 -36.17 10.75
CA ASP A 584 0.21 -37.50 10.52
C ASP A 584 -0.55 -37.62 9.20
N GLY A 585 -0.22 -36.75 8.23
CA GLY A 585 -0.84 -36.73 6.90
C GLY A 585 -2.26 -36.20 6.91
N GLY A 586 -2.55 -35.29 7.89
CA GLY A 586 -3.85 -34.64 8.02
C GLY A 586 -4.91 -35.47 8.74
N LYS A 587 -4.54 -36.60 9.41
CA LYS A 587 -5.48 -37.27 10.31
C LYS A 587 -5.85 -36.37 11.47
N THR A 588 -4.89 -35.54 11.93
CA THR A 588 -5.11 -34.45 12.87
C THR A 588 -4.49 -33.15 12.35
N TRP A 589 -5.27 -32.07 12.40
CA TRP A 589 -4.84 -30.73 12.09
C TRP A 589 -4.84 -29.87 13.37
N ARG A 590 -3.72 -29.23 13.67
CA ARG A 590 -3.55 -28.38 14.87
C ARG A 590 -3.31 -26.93 14.46
N PRO A 591 -4.00 -25.96 15.08
CA PRO A 591 -3.75 -24.56 14.80
C PRO A 591 -2.39 -24.13 15.33
N GLU A 592 -1.67 -23.31 14.57
CA GLU A 592 -0.47 -22.61 14.99
C GLU A 592 -0.75 -21.11 15.11
N PRO A 593 -0.29 -20.45 16.20
CA PRO A 593 -0.55 -19.03 16.41
C PRO A 593 0.25 -18.16 15.44
N THR A 594 -0.41 -17.18 14.84
CA THR A 594 0.21 -16.18 13.95
C THR A 594 0.23 -14.77 14.55
N ASN A 595 -0.58 -14.51 15.58
CA ASN A 595 -0.87 -13.17 16.11
C ASN A 595 -1.36 -12.18 15.04
N SER A 596 -1.99 -12.70 13.98
CA SER A 596 -2.55 -11.93 12.87
C SER A 596 -3.99 -12.34 12.63
N THR A 597 -4.83 -11.38 12.27
CA THR A 597 -6.22 -11.59 11.83
C THR A 597 -6.38 -11.40 10.32
N TYR A 598 -5.29 -11.11 9.60
CA TYR A 598 -5.31 -10.92 8.14
C TYR A 598 -5.39 -12.26 7.40
N ASN A 599 -5.97 -12.22 6.20
CA ASN A 599 -5.99 -13.40 5.35
C ASN A 599 -4.57 -13.78 4.94
N LEU A 600 -4.30 -15.07 4.96
CA LEU A 600 -3.05 -15.68 4.53
C LEU A 600 -3.29 -16.33 3.16
N ASN A 601 -2.49 -15.94 2.16
CA ASN A 601 -2.75 -16.25 0.75
C ASN A 601 -1.91 -17.40 0.22
N ALA A 602 -0.64 -17.52 0.67
CA ALA A 602 0.25 -18.57 0.21
C ALA A 602 1.30 -18.93 1.27
N ILE A 603 1.78 -20.17 1.23
CA ILE A 603 2.81 -20.73 2.11
C ILE A 603 3.92 -21.41 1.32
N SER A 604 5.18 -21.20 1.71
CA SER A 604 6.35 -21.90 1.17
C SER A 604 7.25 -22.37 2.31
N MET A 605 7.53 -23.67 2.36
CA MET A 605 8.48 -24.28 3.30
C MET A 605 9.69 -24.80 2.55
N VAL A 606 10.88 -24.36 2.92
CA VAL A 606 12.14 -24.91 2.40
C VAL A 606 12.52 -26.19 3.14
N ASP A 607 12.27 -26.21 4.44
CA ASP A 607 12.43 -27.37 5.33
C ASP A 607 11.51 -27.22 6.55
N ARG A 608 11.54 -28.19 7.48
CA ARG A 608 10.69 -28.16 8.70
C ARG A 608 10.94 -27.01 9.67
N HIS A 609 12.00 -26.22 9.47
CA HIS A 609 12.40 -25.12 10.35
C HIS A 609 12.40 -23.77 9.63
N ASN A 610 12.31 -23.75 8.33
CA ASN A 610 12.40 -22.56 7.50
C ASN A 610 11.22 -22.48 6.55
N GLY A 611 10.31 -21.56 6.82
CA GLY A 611 9.12 -21.31 6.03
C GLY A 611 8.62 -19.88 6.16
N TRP A 612 7.84 -19.48 5.16
CA TRP A 612 7.25 -18.16 5.09
C TRP A 612 5.81 -18.26 4.60
N ILE A 613 4.99 -17.30 5.05
CA ILE A 613 3.60 -17.11 4.62
C ILE A 613 3.45 -15.66 4.18
N VAL A 614 2.71 -15.42 3.12
CA VAL A 614 2.29 -14.08 2.70
C VAL A 614 0.79 -13.91 2.81
N GLY A 615 0.35 -12.66 2.95
CA GLY A 615 -1.06 -12.36 3.12
C GLY A 615 -1.42 -10.93 2.76
N ASP A 616 -2.64 -10.56 3.12
CA ASP A 616 -3.18 -9.23 2.90
C ASP A 616 -2.33 -8.16 3.57
N LEU A 617 -2.41 -6.95 3.02
CA LEU A 617 -1.78 -5.75 3.58
C LEU A 617 -0.25 -5.87 3.73
N GLY A 618 0.41 -6.55 2.80
CA GLY A 618 1.86 -6.70 2.77
C GLY A 618 2.43 -7.59 3.88
N LEU A 619 1.58 -8.38 4.54
CA LEU A 619 2.01 -9.26 5.63
C LEU A 619 2.94 -10.36 5.10
N ILE A 620 4.10 -10.51 5.74
CA ILE A 620 4.99 -11.66 5.58
C ILE A 620 5.28 -12.23 6.97
N LEU A 621 4.93 -13.49 7.18
CA LEU A 621 5.25 -14.24 8.39
C LEU A 621 6.43 -15.17 8.13
N LYS A 622 7.29 -15.34 9.13
CA LYS A 622 8.37 -16.33 9.12
C LYS A 622 8.15 -17.36 10.22
N TYR A 623 8.38 -18.62 9.90
CA TYR A 623 8.34 -19.72 10.87
C TYR A 623 9.53 -19.67 11.82
N LEU A 624 9.25 -19.72 13.11
CA LEU A 624 10.24 -19.83 14.18
C LEU A 624 10.03 -21.14 14.93
N PRO A 625 10.89 -22.14 14.74
CA PRO A 625 10.80 -23.38 15.50
C PRO A 625 11.05 -23.11 16.99
N ASN A 626 10.32 -23.78 17.87
CA ASN A 626 10.58 -23.75 19.31
C ASN A 626 11.91 -24.46 19.60
N LEU A 627 13.01 -23.71 19.54
CA LEU A 627 14.30 -24.18 20.03
C LEU A 627 14.24 -24.26 21.56
N LYS A 628 14.58 -25.42 22.17
CA LYS A 628 14.86 -25.46 23.61
C LYS A 628 15.96 -24.46 23.90
N PRO A 629 15.88 -23.64 24.99
CA PRO A 629 17.07 -22.96 25.46
C PRO A 629 18.16 -24.04 25.67
N LYS A 630 19.32 -23.84 25.07
CA LYS A 630 20.49 -24.64 25.40
C LYS A 630 20.70 -24.48 26.91
N MET A 631 20.51 -25.58 27.67
CA MET A 631 20.92 -25.66 29.09
C MET A 631 22.43 -25.49 29.19
#